data_053f7c9cb313fd1ef4e126d3e33cb2d6
#
_entry.id   053f7c9cb313fd1ef4e126d3e33cb2d6
#
_cell.length_a   1.000
_cell.length_b   1.000
_cell.length_c   1.000
_cell.angle_alpha   90.00
_cell.angle_beta   90.00
_cell.angle_gamma   90.00
#
_symmetry.space_group_name_H-M   'P 1'
#
loop_
_entity.id
_entity.type
_entity.pdbx_description
1 polymer ?
#
loop_
_entity_poly.entity_id
_entity_poly.type
_entity_poly.pdbx_seq_one_letter_code
_entity_poly.pdbx_strand_id
1 'polypeptide(L)'
;MSERESDWYKAMTFSHPGHIPVSVGLLPAAWMKHREALEEIVLRHPIIFGEREKGSVDFDAVSGTYAAGDHVDEWGCVWRNIAPGCEAFVTGHPLPRREMVSNFQAPAPGAGLPHGFMFLRLTYLRGYEEMMIDFAEEPPELQRLIDVVLDYNVGELNRQLSDGPPSLMHFGDDLGMQIALPISPEKWRKYLKPCYAKLYGMCHQAGVDVYMHSDGHIVPIIADLIECGVNVINPQIRANGLEALVRECKGKACVDLDLDRQMFPFCTPTDIDAHIREAVEKLGSSEGGLWLSAEVGPDVPLENVEAICQGLERWRGYWRG
;
A
#
# COMPACT_ATOMS: atom_id res chain seq x y z
N MET A 1 20.18 14.85 10.14
CA MET A 1 20.35 13.39 10.23
C MET A 1 20.23 12.87 8.82
N SER A 2 21.18 12.09 8.31
CA SER A 2 21.06 11.49 6.98
C SER A 2 19.92 10.46 6.98
N GLU A 3 19.32 10.20 5.84
CA GLU A 3 18.23 9.23 5.69
C GLU A 3 18.64 7.84 6.22
N ARG A 4 19.89 7.44 6.00
CA ARG A 4 20.47 6.17 6.49
C ARG A 4 20.63 6.10 8.00
N GLU A 5 20.56 7.22 8.71
CA GLU A 5 20.58 7.29 10.20
C GLU A 5 19.18 7.24 10.80
N SER A 6 18.13 7.33 10.00
CA SER A 6 16.74 7.29 10.45
C SER A 6 16.34 5.91 10.99
N ASP A 7 15.42 5.88 11.95
CA ASP A 7 14.86 4.61 12.43
C ASP A 7 14.14 3.84 11.31
N TRP A 8 13.56 4.54 10.31
CA TRP A 8 12.93 3.93 9.13
C TRP A 8 13.93 3.09 8.34
N TYR A 9 15.05 3.68 7.95
CA TYR A 9 16.08 2.96 7.19
C TYR A 9 16.71 1.83 8.00
N LYS A 10 17.01 2.08 9.29
CA LYS A 10 17.59 1.05 10.17
C LYS A 10 16.64 -0.13 10.39
N ALA A 11 15.33 0.13 10.55
CA ALA A 11 14.36 -0.94 10.68
C ALA A 11 14.24 -1.75 9.40
N MET A 12 14.21 -1.09 8.23
CA MET A 12 14.17 -1.75 6.92
C MET A 12 15.40 -2.64 6.70
N THR A 13 16.58 -2.18 7.09
CA THR A 13 17.86 -2.87 6.85
C THR A 13 18.33 -3.74 8.02
N PHE A 14 17.51 -3.96 9.02
CA PHE A 14 17.84 -4.74 10.22
C PHE A 14 19.12 -4.22 10.92
N SER A 15 19.25 -2.91 11.02
CA SER A 15 20.44 -2.21 11.54
C SER A 15 20.20 -1.53 12.90
N HIS A 16 19.46 -2.19 13.79
CA HIS A 16 19.20 -1.77 15.17
C HIS A 16 18.62 -0.36 15.28
N PRO A 17 17.36 -0.14 14.86
CA PRO A 17 16.68 1.14 15.03
C PRO A 17 16.54 1.49 16.50
N GLY A 18 16.52 2.77 16.81
CA GLY A 18 16.25 3.25 18.17
C GLY A 18 14.81 3.02 18.60
N HIS A 19 13.87 3.07 17.64
CA HIS A 19 12.44 2.86 17.86
C HIS A 19 11.84 2.15 16.66
N ILE A 20 10.66 1.53 16.86
CA ILE A 20 9.80 1.12 15.74
C ILE A 20 9.28 2.37 15.05
N PRO A 21 9.46 2.53 13.74
CA PRO A 21 8.81 3.59 12.98
C PRO A 21 7.29 3.43 13.01
N VAL A 22 6.59 4.54 13.19
CA VAL A 22 5.12 4.55 13.28
C VAL A 22 4.54 5.66 12.40
N SER A 23 3.38 5.40 11.79
CA SER A 23 2.65 6.36 10.98
C SER A 23 1.14 6.24 11.17
N VAL A 24 0.42 7.35 10.95
CA VAL A 24 -1.05 7.37 10.92
C VAL A 24 -1.48 8.17 9.70
N GLY A 25 -2.15 7.50 8.77
CA GLY A 25 -2.84 8.10 7.65
C GLY A 25 -4.24 8.57 8.05
N LEU A 26 -4.55 9.82 7.79
CA LEU A 26 -5.88 10.41 8.04
C LEU A 26 -6.54 10.67 6.70
N LEU A 27 -7.59 9.90 6.38
CA LEU A 27 -8.29 10.05 5.11
C LEU A 27 -8.97 11.43 5.00
N PRO A 28 -9.09 12.01 3.80
CA PRO A 28 -9.76 13.30 3.62
C PRO A 28 -11.17 13.33 4.23
N ALA A 29 -11.94 12.25 4.11
CA ALA A 29 -13.26 12.17 4.74
C ALA A 29 -13.23 12.24 6.27
N ALA A 30 -12.17 11.77 6.93
CA ALA A 30 -11.98 11.92 8.38
C ALA A 30 -11.73 13.39 8.75
N TRP A 31 -10.91 14.11 7.97
CA TRP A 31 -10.69 15.56 8.13
C TRP A 31 -11.98 16.35 7.94
N MET A 32 -12.73 16.08 6.86
CA MET A 32 -14.01 16.74 6.57
C MET A 32 -15.01 16.56 7.71
N LYS A 33 -15.06 15.37 8.31
CA LYS A 33 -16.01 15.04 9.39
C LYS A 33 -15.62 15.64 10.73
N HIS A 34 -14.37 15.49 11.12
CA HIS A 34 -13.92 15.76 12.50
C HIS A 34 -13.24 17.13 12.67
N ARG A 35 -12.77 17.73 11.56
CA ARG A 35 -12.27 19.13 11.49
C ARG A 35 -11.28 19.48 12.62
N GLU A 36 -11.52 20.57 13.33
CA GLU A 36 -10.69 21.10 14.40
C GLU A 36 -10.46 20.09 15.55
N ALA A 37 -11.42 19.22 15.80
CA ALA A 37 -11.28 18.20 16.83
C ALA A 37 -10.24 17.13 16.48
N LEU A 38 -10.11 16.79 15.19
CA LEU A 38 -9.03 15.93 14.71
C LEU A 38 -7.69 16.65 14.68
N GLU A 39 -7.68 17.93 14.27
CA GLU A 39 -6.47 18.76 14.32
C GLU A 39 -5.89 18.86 15.73
N GLU A 40 -6.72 18.99 16.76
CA GLU A 40 -6.27 18.99 18.17
C GLU A 40 -5.56 17.66 18.54
N ILE A 41 -6.00 16.54 18.02
CA ILE A 41 -5.31 15.25 18.22
C ILE A 41 -3.95 15.28 17.51
N VAL A 42 -3.93 15.68 16.24
CA VAL A 42 -2.71 15.74 15.43
C VAL A 42 -1.64 16.61 16.10
N LEU A 43 -2.03 17.76 16.65
CA LEU A 43 -1.12 18.68 17.36
C LEU A 43 -0.55 18.10 18.66
N ARG A 44 -1.23 17.16 19.31
CA ARG A 44 -0.73 16.47 20.51
C ARG A 44 0.27 15.37 20.22
N HIS A 45 0.37 14.90 18.97
CA HIS A 45 1.19 13.76 18.58
C HIS A 45 2.27 14.11 17.55
N PRO A 46 3.21 15.04 17.84
CA PRO A 46 4.24 15.48 16.89
C PRO A 46 5.23 14.37 16.52
N ILE A 47 5.34 13.31 17.31
CA ILE A 47 6.15 12.13 16.98
C ILE A 47 5.63 11.42 15.73
N ILE A 48 4.31 11.40 15.54
CA ILE A 48 3.64 10.74 14.42
C ILE A 48 3.48 11.72 13.25
N PHE A 49 3.01 12.94 13.52
CA PHE A 49 2.58 13.87 12.48
C PHE A 49 3.58 14.99 12.18
N GLY A 50 4.68 15.07 12.94
CA GLY A 50 5.60 16.21 12.91
C GLY A 50 5.01 17.46 13.61
N GLU A 51 5.84 18.48 13.73
CA GLU A 51 5.38 19.78 14.26
C GLU A 51 4.46 20.46 13.21
N ARG A 52 3.31 20.93 13.65
CA ARG A 52 2.32 21.61 12.81
C ARG A 52 1.77 22.86 13.50
N GLU A 53 1.35 23.83 12.68
CA GLU A 53 0.66 25.02 13.17
C GLU A 53 -0.84 24.79 13.19
N LYS A 54 -1.50 25.22 14.28
CA LYS A 54 -2.97 25.16 14.39
C LYS A 54 -3.62 26.03 13.31
N GLY A 55 -4.65 25.46 12.63
CA GLY A 55 -5.36 26.13 11.56
C GLY A 55 -4.63 26.10 10.20
N SER A 56 -3.56 25.28 10.07
CA SER A 56 -2.84 25.12 8.81
C SER A 56 -3.52 24.12 7.84
N VAL A 57 -4.51 23.35 8.32
CA VAL A 57 -5.18 22.30 7.53
C VAL A 57 -6.43 22.88 6.87
N ASP A 58 -6.53 22.72 5.56
CA ASP A 58 -7.80 22.88 4.83
C ASP A 58 -8.59 21.55 4.94
N PHE A 59 -9.60 21.52 5.81
CA PHE A 59 -10.38 20.32 6.10
C PHE A 59 -11.24 19.84 4.93
N ASP A 60 -11.53 20.71 3.96
CA ASP A 60 -12.38 20.42 2.80
C ASP A 60 -11.53 20.18 1.52
N ALA A 61 -10.21 20.25 1.62
CA ALA A 61 -9.33 20.00 0.49
C ALA A 61 -9.40 18.54 0.05
N VAL A 62 -9.84 18.32 -1.15
CA VAL A 62 -9.84 17.01 -1.82
C VAL A 62 -9.29 17.15 -3.24
N SER A 63 -8.50 16.19 -3.67
CA SER A 63 -7.91 16.19 -5.01
C SER A 63 -7.77 14.76 -5.55
N GLY A 64 -7.52 14.65 -6.85
CA GLY A 64 -7.32 13.37 -7.50
C GLY A 64 -8.56 12.46 -7.35
N THR A 65 -8.33 11.22 -6.96
CA THR A 65 -9.37 10.21 -6.81
C THR A 65 -10.35 10.48 -5.67
N TYR A 66 -10.03 11.40 -4.75
CA TYR A 66 -10.90 11.80 -3.64
C TYR A 66 -11.91 12.90 -4.01
N ALA A 67 -11.78 13.54 -5.18
CA ALA A 67 -12.76 14.52 -5.66
C ALA A 67 -14.00 13.83 -6.21
N ALA A 68 -15.20 14.29 -5.80
CA ALA A 68 -16.44 13.71 -6.29
C ALA A 68 -16.64 13.91 -7.79
N GLY A 69 -17.27 12.95 -8.45
CA GLY A 69 -17.60 12.99 -9.89
C GLY A 69 -16.93 11.87 -10.68
N ASP A 70 -17.14 11.94 -12.00
CA ASP A 70 -16.53 10.97 -12.94
C ASP A 70 -15.32 11.64 -13.64
N HIS A 71 -14.26 10.89 -13.84
CA HIS A 71 -13.13 11.30 -14.67
C HIS A 71 -12.59 10.11 -15.49
N VAL A 72 -11.83 10.41 -16.52
CA VAL A 72 -11.20 9.41 -17.39
C VAL A 72 -9.69 9.54 -17.23
N ASP A 73 -9.03 8.42 -16.89
CA ASP A 73 -7.56 8.42 -16.80
C ASP A 73 -6.91 8.34 -18.20
N GLU A 74 -5.60 8.49 -18.24
CA GLU A 74 -4.81 8.43 -19.49
C GLU A 74 -4.86 7.07 -20.19
N TRP A 75 -5.27 6.02 -19.49
CA TRP A 75 -5.49 4.68 -20.04
C TRP A 75 -6.89 4.50 -20.65
N GLY A 76 -7.78 5.49 -20.46
CA GLY A 76 -9.18 5.45 -20.90
C GLY A 76 -10.12 4.76 -19.91
N CYS A 77 -9.70 4.46 -18.70
CA CYS A 77 -10.58 3.92 -17.66
C CYS A 77 -11.45 5.05 -17.09
N VAL A 78 -12.75 4.78 -16.92
CA VAL A 78 -13.68 5.72 -16.30
C VAL A 78 -13.72 5.46 -14.81
N TRP A 79 -13.34 6.45 -14.03
CA TRP A 79 -13.38 6.45 -12.57
C TRP A 79 -14.59 7.20 -12.06
N ARG A 80 -15.24 6.67 -11.05
CA ARG A 80 -16.38 7.29 -10.37
C ARG A 80 -16.10 7.44 -8.89
N ASN A 81 -16.25 8.66 -8.41
CA ASN A 81 -16.27 8.98 -6.98
C ASN A 81 -17.68 9.43 -6.59
N ILE A 82 -18.29 8.73 -5.62
CA ILE A 82 -19.68 8.98 -5.19
C ILE A 82 -19.77 10.03 -4.08
N ALA A 83 -18.68 10.31 -3.36
CA ALA A 83 -18.66 11.28 -2.27
C ALA A 83 -17.26 11.88 -2.09
N PRO A 84 -17.11 13.19 -1.91
CA PRO A 84 -15.81 13.82 -1.70
C PRO A 84 -15.14 13.24 -0.44
N GLY A 85 -13.82 13.07 -0.51
CA GLY A 85 -13.03 12.48 0.56
C GLY A 85 -13.03 10.95 0.63
N CYS A 86 -13.87 10.28 -0.18
CA CYS A 86 -13.84 8.83 -0.39
C CYS A 86 -13.02 8.49 -1.64
N GLU A 87 -12.56 7.26 -1.75
CA GLU A 87 -11.85 6.81 -2.94
C GLU A 87 -12.78 6.58 -4.14
N ALA A 88 -12.25 6.82 -5.33
CA ALA A 88 -12.92 6.49 -6.59
C ALA A 88 -12.72 5.02 -6.95
N PHE A 89 -13.62 4.48 -7.75
CA PHE A 89 -13.52 3.13 -8.31
C PHE A 89 -13.78 3.13 -9.82
N VAL A 90 -13.20 2.16 -10.53
CA VAL A 90 -13.34 2.07 -11.99
C VAL A 90 -14.70 1.49 -12.34
N THR A 91 -15.44 2.20 -13.20
CA THR A 91 -16.76 1.81 -13.69
C THR A 91 -16.81 1.61 -15.19
N GLY A 92 -15.82 2.12 -15.93
CA GLY A 92 -15.72 1.96 -17.38
C GLY A 92 -14.35 1.44 -17.79
N HIS A 93 -14.35 0.41 -18.64
CA HIS A 93 -13.19 -0.33 -19.06
C HIS A 93 -12.95 -0.13 -20.56
N PRO A 94 -11.76 0.33 -20.99
CA PRO A 94 -11.48 0.57 -22.40
C PRO A 94 -11.41 -0.71 -23.24
N LEU A 95 -11.20 -1.87 -22.62
CA LEU A 95 -11.06 -3.17 -23.28
C LEU A 95 -12.15 -4.17 -22.85
N PRO A 96 -13.45 -3.87 -23.03
CA PRO A 96 -14.53 -4.76 -22.58
C PRO A 96 -14.58 -6.09 -23.37
N ARG A 97 -13.91 -6.17 -24.50
CA ARG A 97 -13.83 -7.39 -25.34
C ARG A 97 -12.38 -7.73 -25.62
N ARG A 98 -12.07 -9.03 -25.57
CA ARG A 98 -10.72 -9.60 -25.72
C ARG A 98 -10.02 -9.18 -27.01
N GLU A 99 -10.76 -9.16 -28.13
CA GLU A 99 -10.22 -8.83 -29.46
C GLU A 99 -9.64 -7.41 -29.53
N MET A 100 -10.10 -6.51 -28.65
CA MET A 100 -9.63 -5.12 -28.61
C MET A 100 -8.18 -5.02 -28.11
N VAL A 101 -7.69 -6.01 -27.36
CA VAL A 101 -6.31 -6.06 -26.87
C VAL A 101 -5.30 -6.06 -28.01
N SER A 102 -5.65 -6.64 -29.16
CA SER A 102 -4.75 -6.75 -30.32
C SER A 102 -4.21 -5.41 -30.82
N ASN A 103 -5.01 -4.35 -30.72
CA ASN A 103 -4.68 -3.01 -31.19
C ASN A 103 -4.46 -2.00 -30.08
N PHE A 104 -4.55 -2.44 -28.81
CA PHE A 104 -4.38 -1.55 -27.68
C PHE A 104 -2.93 -1.13 -27.52
N GLN A 105 -2.73 0.15 -27.19
CA GLN A 105 -1.44 0.74 -26.88
C GLN A 105 -1.54 1.49 -25.55
N ALA A 106 -0.53 1.36 -24.72
CA ALA A 106 -0.41 2.15 -23.50
C ALA A 106 -0.25 3.65 -23.84
N PRO A 107 -0.65 4.55 -22.94
CA PRO A 107 -0.32 5.96 -23.04
C PRO A 107 1.20 6.18 -22.99
N ALA A 108 1.65 7.38 -23.35
CA ALA A 108 3.05 7.75 -23.17
C ALA A 108 3.38 7.80 -21.66
N PRO A 109 4.57 7.32 -21.22
CA PRO A 109 5.00 7.45 -19.84
C PRO A 109 5.06 8.93 -19.40
N GLY A 110 4.72 9.19 -18.12
CA GLY A 110 4.73 10.55 -17.56
C GLY A 110 3.86 10.75 -16.34
N ALA A 111 2.95 9.83 -16.08
CA ALA A 111 2.01 9.92 -14.95
C ALA A 111 2.52 9.29 -13.63
N GLY A 112 3.66 8.64 -13.63
CA GLY A 112 4.18 7.90 -12.49
C GLY A 112 3.72 6.45 -12.48
N LEU A 113 4.05 5.75 -11.38
CA LEU A 113 3.55 4.42 -11.07
C LEU A 113 2.48 4.55 -9.98
N PRO A 114 1.20 4.68 -10.34
CA PRO A 114 0.12 4.80 -9.37
C PRO A 114 -0.11 3.48 -8.64
N HIS A 115 -0.85 3.54 -7.54
CA HIS A 115 -1.45 2.34 -6.95
C HIS A 115 -2.23 1.57 -8.04
N GLY A 116 -2.09 0.25 -8.07
CA GLY A 116 -2.63 -0.57 -9.16
C GLY A 116 -1.80 -0.48 -10.44
N PHE A 117 -0.49 -0.56 -10.33
CA PHE A 117 0.42 -0.42 -11.48
C PHE A 117 0.43 -1.64 -12.40
N MET A 118 0.17 -2.86 -11.89
CA MET A 118 0.27 -4.10 -12.68
C MET A 118 -1.03 -4.90 -12.66
N PHE A 119 -1.34 -5.67 -11.62
CA PHE A 119 -2.52 -6.54 -11.57
C PHE A 119 -3.83 -5.74 -11.63
N LEU A 120 -3.97 -4.74 -10.78
CA LEU A 120 -5.17 -3.89 -10.81
C LEU A 120 -5.30 -3.13 -12.13
N ARG A 121 -4.18 -2.72 -12.75
CA ARG A 121 -4.23 -2.09 -14.09
C ARG A 121 -4.83 -3.01 -15.13
N LEU A 122 -4.50 -4.30 -15.11
CA LEU A 122 -5.12 -5.28 -16.01
C LEU A 122 -6.63 -5.36 -15.76
N THR A 123 -7.07 -5.38 -14.50
CA THR A 123 -8.50 -5.41 -14.15
C THR A 123 -9.22 -4.10 -14.51
N TYR A 124 -8.55 -2.95 -14.36
CA TYR A 124 -9.12 -1.66 -14.76
C TYR A 124 -9.33 -1.57 -16.27
N LEU A 125 -8.42 -2.13 -17.05
CA LEU A 125 -8.51 -2.12 -18.50
C LEU A 125 -9.58 -3.08 -19.04
N ARG A 126 -9.69 -4.30 -18.49
CA ARG A 126 -10.54 -5.38 -18.98
C ARG A 126 -11.90 -5.46 -18.29
N GLY A 127 -12.00 -4.98 -17.06
CA GLY A 127 -13.04 -5.37 -16.12
C GLY A 127 -12.63 -6.60 -15.31
N TYR A 128 -13.00 -6.62 -14.03
CA TYR A 128 -12.56 -7.68 -13.10
C TYR A 128 -12.99 -9.07 -13.54
N GLU A 129 -14.26 -9.26 -13.89
CA GLU A 129 -14.80 -10.56 -14.32
C GLU A 129 -14.10 -11.09 -15.59
N GLU A 130 -14.00 -10.25 -16.62
CA GLU A 130 -13.35 -10.60 -17.89
C GLU A 130 -11.85 -10.91 -17.69
N MET A 131 -11.18 -10.18 -16.78
CA MET A 131 -9.78 -10.46 -16.47
C MET A 131 -9.62 -11.81 -15.75
N MET A 132 -10.53 -12.17 -14.83
CA MET A 132 -10.51 -13.49 -14.19
C MET A 132 -10.75 -14.63 -15.18
N ILE A 133 -11.65 -14.42 -16.16
CA ILE A 133 -11.87 -15.37 -17.28
C ILE A 133 -10.59 -15.49 -18.11
N ASP A 134 -9.93 -14.38 -18.44
CA ASP A 134 -8.68 -14.41 -19.21
C ASP A 134 -7.57 -15.17 -18.45
N PHE A 135 -7.44 -14.99 -17.15
CA PHE A 135 -6.51 -15.80 -16.32
C PHE A 135 -6.92 -17.28 -16.26
N ALA A 136 -8.22 -17.60 -16.31
CA ALA A 136 -8.68 -18.98 -16.28
C ALA A 136 -8.39 -19.70 -17.61
N GLU A 137 -8.69 -19.06 -18.75
CA GLU A 137 -8.58 -19.61 -20.10
C GLU A 137 -7.18 -19.49 -20.71
N GLU A 138 -6.38 -18.54 -20.24
CA GLU A 138 -5.01 -18.28 -20.71
C GLU A 138 -4.91 -18.01 -22.24
N PRO A 139 -5.74 -17.12 -22.80
CA PRO A 139 -5.64 -16.79 -24.23
C PRO A 139 -4.38 -15.97 -24.52
N PRO A 140 -3.92 -15.94 -25.79
CA PRO A 140 -2.71 -15.16 -26.15
C PRO A 140 -2.83 -13.67 -25.85
N GLU A 141 -4.04 -13.11 -25.83
CA GLU A 141 -4.33 -11.72 -25.50
C GLU A 141 -3.98 -11.39 -24.05
N LEU A 142 -4.06 -12.36 -23.13
CA LEU A 142 -3.66 -12.18 -21.73
C LEU A 142 -2.18 -11.78 -21.65
N GLN A 143 -1.29 -12.58 -22.24
CA GLN A 143 0.15 -12.26 -22.21
C GLN A 143 0.43 -10.95 -22.93
N ARG A 144 -0.23 -10.67 -24.06
CA ARG A 144 -0.08 -9.42 -24.78
C ARG A 144 -0.45 -8.22 -23.92
N LEU A 145 -1.56 -8.28 -23.18
CA LEU A 145 -1.97 -7.18 -22.31
C LEU A 145 -1.00 -6.97 -21.14
N ILE A 146 -0.53 -8.08 -20.54
CA ILE A 146 0.52 -8.06 -19.51
C ILE A 146 1.78 -7.36 -20.04
N ASP A 147 2.23 -7.72 -21.25
CA ASP A 147 3.42 -7.12 -21.86
C ASP A 147 3.25 -5.61 -22.09
N VAL A 148 2.08 -5.18 -22.57
CA VAL A 148 1.77 -3.75 -22.79
C VAL A 148 1.84 -2.95 -21.47
N VAL A 149 1.26 -3.48 -20.39
CA VAL A 149 1.29 -2.82 -19.07
C VAL A 149 2.71 -2.85 -18.49
N LEU A 150 3.42 -3.96 -18.62
CA LEU A 150 4.80 -4.07 -18.16
C LEU A 150 5.74 -3.11 -18.88
N ASP A 151 5.63 -2.99 -20.20
CA ASP A 151 6.48 -2.10 -21.01
C ASP A 151 6.25 -0.63 -20.62
N TYR A 152 5.00 -0.23 -20.36
CA TYR A 152 4.69 1.09 -19.80
C TYR A 152 5.38 1.30 -18.45
N ASN A 153 5.23 0.35 -17.51
CA ASN A 153 5.83 0.45 -16.18
C ASN A 153 7.36 0.50 -16.23
N VAL A 154 7.98 -0.26 -17.15
CA VAL A 154 9.44 -0.19 -17.40
C VAL A 154 9.84 1.20 -17.90
N GLY A 155 9.08 1.77 -18.84
CA GLY A 155 9.32 3.11 -19.35
C GLY A 155 9.23 4.17 -18.26
N GLU A 156 8.18 4.11 -17.45
CA GLU A 156 7.94 5.03 -16.33
C GLU A 156 8.99 4.91 -15.24
N LEU A 157 9.36 3.68 -14.87
CA LEU A 157 10.38 3.43 -13.86
C LEU A 157 11.76 3.91 -14.32
N ASN A 158 12.13 3.70 -15.60
CA ASN A 158 13.36 4.24 -16.16
C ASN A 158 13.41 5.76 -16.04
N ARG A 159 12.31 6.45 -16.32
CA ARG A 159 12.20 7.90 -16.19
C ARG A 159 12.45 8.35 -14.75
N GLN A 160 11.76 7.73 -13.78
CA GLN A 160 11.90 8.06 -12.35
C GLN A 160 13.30 7.77 -11.81
N LEU A 161 13.90 6.66 -12.21
CA LEU A 161 15.26 6.30 -11.78
C LEU A 161 16.33 7.21 -12.40
N SER A 162 16.05 7.85 -13.54
CA SER A 162 16.99 8.78 -14.20
C SER A 162 16.96 10.20 -13.63
N ASP A 163 15.83 10.63 -13.05
CA ASP A 163 15.57 11.99 -12.56
C ASP A 163 15.91 12.22 -11.07
N GLY A 164 16.87 11.46 -10.52
CA GLY A 164 17.23 11.51 -9.10
C GLY A 164 16.44 10.47 -8.32
N PRO A 165 16.89 9.22 -8.33
CA PRO A 165 16.16 8.11 -7.72
C PRO A 165 15.95 8.32 -6.21
N PRO A 166 14.77 7.96 -5.67
CA PRO A 166 14.57 7.93 -4.22
C PRO A 166 15.41 6.81 -3.60
N SER A 167 15.59 6.82 -2.28
CA SER A 167 16.19 5.68 -1.58
C SER A 167 15.25 4.47 -1.52
N LEU A 168 13.93 4.70 -1.50
CA LEU A 168 12.88 3.71 -1.44
C LEU A 168 11.80 4.00 -2.49
N MET A 169 11.58 3.08 -3.41
CA MET A 169 10.52 3.16 -4.40
C MET A 169 9.26 2.48 -3.88
N HIS A 170 8.15 3.22 -3.87
CA HIS A 170 6.86 2.73 -3.41
C HIS A 170 6.06 2.14 -4.57
N PHE A 171 5.66 0.89 -4.40
CA PHE A 171 4.72 0.19 -5.27
C PHE A 171 3.47 -0.19 -4.48
N GLY A 172 2.31 -0.14 -5.12
CA GLY A 172 1.06 -0.61 -4.56
C GLY A 172 0.23 -1.33 -5.61
N ASP A 173 -0.22 -2.54 -5.29
CA ASP A 173 -1.08 -3.33 -6.19
C ASP A 173 -1.83 -4.38 -5.37
N ASP A 174 -3.17 -4.31 -5.33
CA ASP A 174 -3.97 -5.18 -4.47
C ASP A 174 -4.10 -6.58 -5.07
N LEU A 175 -3.28 -7.48 -4.56
CA LEU A 175 -3.12 -8.84 -5.06
C LEU A 175 -4.04 -9.84 -4.37
N GLY A 176 -4.67 -9.44 -3.26
CA GLY A 176 -5.50 -10.30 -2.42
C GLY A 176 -6.97 -9.90 -2.39
N MET A 177 -7.82 -10.90 -2.12
CA MET A 177 -9.20 -10.72 -1.69
C MET A 177 -9.27 -10.90 -0.17
N GLN A 178 -10.46 -10.94 0.44
CA GLN A 178 -10.61 -11.03 1.90
C GLN A 178 -9.96 -12.29 2.50
N ILE A 179 -10.01 -13.43 1.82
CA ILE A 179 -9.58 -14.74 2.34
C ILE A 179 -8.71 -15.55 1.37
N ALA A 180 -8.49 -15.08 0.16
CA ALA A 180 -7.74 -15.79 -0.88
C ALA A 180 -7.17 -14.80 -1.91
N LEU A 181 -6.28 -15.29 -2.78
CA LEU A 181 -5.91 -14.61 -4.01
C LEU A 181 -7.05 -14.69 -5.03
N PRO A 182 -7.23 -13.69 -5.90
CA PRO A 182 -8.22 -13.74 -6.99
C PRO A 182 -7.87 -14.76 -8.08
N ILE A 183 -6.59 -15.08 -8.25
CA ILE A 183 -6.07 -16.10 -9.13
C ILE A 183 -5.19 -17.09 -8.35
N SER A 184 -4.99 -18.30 -8.86
CA SER A 184 -4.16 -19.27 -8.15
C SER A 184 -2.70 -18.79 -8.02
N PRO A 185 -1.97 -19.18 -6.96
CA PRO A 185 -0.55 -18.85 -6.81
C PRO A 185 0.29 -19.28 -8.03
N GLU A 186 -0.06 -20.41 -8.66
CA GLU A 186 0.64 -20.91 -9.86
C GLU A 186 0.46 -19.95 -11.04
N LYS A 187 -0.76 -19.42 -11.25
CA LYS A 187 -1.03 -18.44 -12.32
C LYS A 187 -0.37 -17.11 -12.02
N TRP A 188 -0.38 -16.68 -10.75
CA TRP A 188 0.36 -15.49 -10.33
C TRP A 188 1.87 -15.64 -10.62
N ARG A 189 2.47 -16.78 -10.25
CA ARG A 189 3.90 -17.08 -10.53
C ARG A 189 4.20 -17.13 -12.01
N LYS A 190 3.28 -17.67 -12.81
CA LYS A 190 3.46 -17.78 -14.26
C LYS A 190 3.44 -16.42 -14.96
N TYR A 191 2.46 -15.58 -14.64
CA TYR A 191 2.15 -14.38 -15.41
C TYR A 191 2.65 -13.10 -14.78
N LEU A 192 2.55 -12.97 -13.45
CA LEU A 192 2.80 -11.71 -12.75
C LEU A 192 4.16 -11.66 -12.06
N LYS A 193 4.60 -12.72 -11.39
CA LYS A 193 5.91 -12.76 -10.73
C LYS A 193 7.07 -12.28 -11.62
N PRO A 194 7.18 -12.65 -12.91
CA PRO A 194 8.23 -12.14 -13.78
C PRO A 194 8.20 -10.62 -13.97
N CYS A 195 7.00 -10.01 -13.95
CA CYS A 195 6.82 -8.56 -14.07
C CYS A 195 7.37 -7.84 -12.84
N TYR A 196 6.97 -8.30 -11.64
CA TYR A 196 7.47 -7.74 -10.37
C TYR A 196 8.99 -7.92 -10.24
N ALA A 197 9.51 -9.11 -10.53
CA ALA A 197 10.94 -9.38 -10.50
C ALA A 197 11.74 -8.46 -11.44
N LYS A 198 11.21 -8.16 -12.64
CA LYS A 198 11.84 -7.24 -13.59
C LYS A 198 11.87 -5.82 -13.04
N LEU A 199 10.74 -5.29 -12.55
CA LEU A 199 10.63 -3.92 -12.06
C LEU A 199 11.46 -3.71 -10.79
N TYR A 200 11.38 -4.61 -9.82
CA TYR A 200 12.16 -4.53 -8.58
C TYR A 200 13.65 -4.71 -8.84
N GLY A 201 14.02 -5.60 -9.77
CA GLY A 201 15.39 -5.74 -10.22
C GLY A 201 15.99 -4.46 -10.83
N MET A 202 15.18 -3.65 -11.53
CA MET A 202 15.61 -2.34 -12.03
C MET A 202 15.88 -1.35 -10.87
N CYS A 203 15.03 -1.34 -9.84
CA CYS A 203 15.25 -0.53 -8.64
C CYS A 203 16.58 -0.90 -7.97
N HIS A 204 16.82 -2.18 -7.71
CA HIS A 204 18.04 -2.65 -7.06
C HIS A 204 19.31 -2.36 -7.90
N GLN A 205 19.23 -2.47 -9.22
CA GLN A 205 20.35 -2.09 -10.10
C GLN A 205 20.67 -0.59 -9.99
N ALA A 206 19.70 0.25 -9.68
CA ALA A 206 19.88 1.67 -9.41
C ALA A 206 20.22 1.99 -7.94
N GLY A 207 20.34 0.98 -7.07
CA GLY A 207 20.61 1.16 -5.64
C GLY A 207 19.40 1.66 -4.84
N VAL A 208 18.20 1.40 -5.34
CA VAL A 208 16.90 1.81 -4.75
C VAL A 208 16.24 0.61 -4.10
N ASP A 209 15.81 0.75 -2.84
CA ASP A 209 15.05 -0.26 -2.12
C ASP A 209 13.58 -0.26 -2.57
N VAL A 210 12.86 -1.36 -2.32
CA VAL A 210 11.50 -1.60 -2.79
C VAL A 210 10.54 -1.73 -1.62
N TYR A 211 9.51 -0.88 -1.61
CA TYR A 211 8.32 -0.99 -0.77
C TYR A 211 7.16 -1.49 -1.61
N MET A 212 6.42 -2.50 -1.09
CA MET A 212 5.25 -3.06 -1.76
C MET A 212 4.05 -3.11 -0.83
N HIS A 213 3.01 -2.37 -1.17
CA HIS A 213 1.69 -2.45 -0.54
C HIS A 213 0.78 -3.41 -1.29
N SER A 214 -0.01 -4.16 -0.55
CA SER A 214 -1.13 -4.93 -1.09
C SER A 214 -2.24 -5.09 -0.08
N ASP A 215 -3.44 -4.70 -0.46
CA ASP A 215 -4.64 -5.09 0.26
C ASP A 215 -4.93 -6.60 0.08
N GLY A 216 -5.70 -7.14 1.02
CA GLY A 216 -6.21 -8.50 0.98
C GLY A 216 -5.22 -9.60 1.41
N HIS A 217 -5.66 -10.84 1.19
CA HIS A 217 -4.94 -12.04 1.60
C HIS A 217 -3.87 -12.41 0.59
N ILE A 218 -2.60 -12.19 0.93
CA ILE A 218 -1.43 -12.43 0.06
C ILE A 218 -0.44 -13.46 0.61
N VAL A 219 -0.75 -14.11 1.74
CA VAL A 219 0.13 -15.12 2.38
C VAL A 219 0.73 -16.12 1.39
N PRO A 220 -0.02 -16.67 0.40
CA PRO A 220 0.52 -17.66 -0.53
C PRO A 220 1.64 -17.19 -1.46
N ILE A 221 1.84 -15.86 -1.56
CA ILE A 221 2.83 -15.23 -2.48
C ILE A 221 3.79 -14.28 -1.78
N ILE A 222 3.73 -14.12 -0.45
CA ILE A 222 4.65 -13.24 0.29
C ILE A 222 6.11 -13.65 0.05
N ALA A 223 6.41 -14.94 0.15
CA ALA A 223 7.76 -15.44 -0.10
C ALA A 223 8.24 -15.14 -1.54
N ASP A 224 7.35 -15.24 -2.52
CA ASP A 224 7.64 -14.90 -3.91
C ASP A 224 7.91 -13.40 -4.09
N LEU A 225 7.15 -12.52 -3.42
CA LEU A 225 7.37 -11.07 -3.45
C LEU A 225 8.74 -10.69 -2.84
N ILE A 226 9.10 -11.32 -1.71
CA ILE A 226 10.43 -11.15 -1.10
C ILE A 226 11.53 -11.64 -2.06
N GLU A 227 11.35 -12.79 -2.71
CA GLU A 227 12.27 -13.31 -3.72
C GLU A 227 12.41 -12.35 -4.93
N CYS A 228 11.34 -11.67 -5.33
CA CYS A 228 11.38 -10.64 -6.37
C CYS A 228 12.16 -9.38 -5.96
N GLY A 229 12.46 -9.19 -4.66
CA GLY A 229 13.26 -8.08 -4.16
C GLY A 229 12.52 -7.06 -3.30
N VAL A 230 11.39 -7.41 -2.70
CA VAL A 230 10.70 -6.52 -1.74
C VAL A 230 11.52 -6.39 -0.46
N ASN A 231 11.90 -5.16 -0.10
CA ASN A 231 12.59 -4.82 1.15
C ASN A 231 11.59 -4.54 2.28
N VAL A 232 10.51 -3.82 1.97
CA VAL A 232 9.41 -3.54 2.90
C VAL A 232 8.10 -4.02 2.29
N ILE A 233 7.41 -4.89 3.00
CA ILE A 233 6.06 -5.34 2.62
C ILE A 233 5.03 -4.72 3.55
N ASN A 234 3.93 -4.19 2.98
CA ASN A 234 2.84 -3.58 3.73
C ASN A 234 1.54 -4.40 3.53
N PRO A 235 1.31 -5.43 4.35
CA PRO A 235 0.14 -6.28 4.31
C PRO A 235 -0.89 -5.87 5.36
N GLN A 236 -2.16 -6.08 5.07
CA GLN A 236 -3.23 -5.95 6.04
C GLN A 236 -3.23 -7.12 7.05
N ILE A 237 -3.15 -6.80 8.35
CA ILE A 237 -3.14 -7.82 9.41
C ILE A 237 -4.42 -8.66 9.42
N ARG A 238 -5.60 -8.06 9.20
CA ARG A 238 -6.90 -8.76 9.22
C ARG A 238 -6.99 -9.85 8.15
N ALA A 239 -6.57 -9.55 6.94
CA ALA A 239 -6.66 -10.48 5.81
C ALA A 239 -5.63 -11.60 5.87
N ASN A 240 -4.46 -11.35 6.47
CA ASN A 240 -3.34 -12.28 6.45
C ASN A 240 -3.14 -13.05 7.75
N GLY A 241 -3.53 -12.47 8.88
CA GLY A 241 -3.31 -13.05 10.21
C GLY A 241 -1.87 -12.87 10.70
N LEU A 242 -1.73 -12.43 11.94
CA LEU A 242 -0.42 -12.08 12.52
C LEU A 242 0.56 -13.26 12.54
N GLU A 243 0.11 -14.47 12.86
CA GLU A 243 0.96 -15.66 12.88
C GLU A 243 1.54 -16.02 11.51
N ALA A 244 0.75 -15.84 10.45
CA ALA A 244 1.23 -16.08 9.10
C ALA A 244 2.26 -15.01 8.68
N LEU A 245 2.03 -13.75 9.03
CA LEU A 245 2.99 -12.67 8.77
C LEU A 245 4.31 -12.89 9.52
N VAL A 246 4.26 -13.35 10.77
CA VAL A 246 5.47 -13.74 11.53
C VAL A 246 6.23 -14.84 10.80
N ARG A 247 5.57 -15.88 10.36
CA ARG A 247 6.19 -17.02 9.68
C ARG A 247 6.81 -16.62 8.34
N GLU A 248 6.11 -15.79 7.57
CA GLU A 248 6.54 -15.45 6.21
C GLU A 248 7.55 -14.31 6.15
N CYS A 249 7.46 -13.32 7.06
CA CYS A 249 8.21 -12.07 6.94
C CYS A 249 9.30 -11.88 7.98
N LYS A 250 9.11 -12.32 9.25
CA LYS A 250 10.02 -11.99 10.36
C LYS A 250 11.47 -12.41 10.06
N GLY A 251 12.38 -11.45 10.09
CA GLY A 251 13.81 -11.65 9.78
C GLY A 251 14.13 -11.84 8.29
N LYS A 252 13.14 -11.70 7.39
CA LYS A 252 13.32 -11.88 5.93
C LYS A 252 13.08 -10.59 5.16
N ALA A 253 12.07 -9.82 5.54
CA ALA A 253 11.76 -8.50 5.02
C ALA A 253 11.22 -7.63 6.15
N CYS A 254 11.32 -6.31 6.00
CA CYS A 254 10.66 -5.40 6.91
C CYS A 254 9.15 -5.43 6.65
N VAL A 255 8.36 -5.51 7.71
CA VAL A 255 6.90 -5.42 7.63
C VAL A 255 6.49 -4.02 8.04
N ASP A 256 5.90 -3.26 7.13
CA ASP A 256 5.06 -2.11 7.49
C ASP A 256 3.65 -2.64 7.75
N LEU A 257 3.36 -2.95 9.02
CA LEU A 257 2.11 -3.62 9.36
C LEU A 257 0.95 -2.64 9.33
N ASP A 258 0.04 -2.85 8.37
CA ASP A 258 -1.25 -2.14 8.36
C ASP A 258 -2.16 -2.73 9.44
N LEU A 259 -2.30 -1.96 10.54
CA LEU A 259 -3.12 -2.32 11.69
C LEU A 259 -4.60 -2.44 11.29
N ASP A 260 -5.36 -3.23 12.07
CA ASP A 260 -6.74 -3.57 11.71
C ASP A 260 -7.68 -2.35 11.74
N ARG A 261 -7.68 -1.58 10.64
CA ARG A 261 -8.54 -0.41 10.47
C ARG A 261 -10.04 -0.74 10.57
N GLN A 262 -10.44 -1.98 10.31
CA GLN A 262 -11.84 -2.38 10.41
C GLN A 262 -12.31 -2.60 11.86
N MET A 263 -11.40 -2.78 12.83
CA MET A 263 -11.77 -2.82 14.24
C MET A 263 -11.91 -1.44 14.87
N PHE A 264 -11.18 -0.44 14.40
CA PHE A 264 -11.08 0.88 15.03
C PHE A 264 -12.42 1.58 15.26
N PRO A 265 -13.43 1.48 14.38
CA PRO A 265 -14.75 2.09 14.63
C PRO A 265 -15.55 1.43 15.76
N PHE A 266 -15.24 0.18 16.13
CA PHE A 266 -16.12 -0.67 16.96
C PHE A 266 -15.48 -1.13 18.27
N CYS A 267 -14.19 -0.96 18.44
CA CYS A 267 -13.45 -1.43 19.62
C CYS A 267 -13.28 -0.31 20.66
N THR A 268 -12.76 -0.68 21.82
CA THR A 268 -12.41 0.26 22.89
C THR A 268 -10.94 0.70 22.77
N PRO A 269 -10.53 1.83 23.39
CA PRO A 269 -9.13 2.22 23.52
C PRO A 269 -8.22 1.12 24.09
N THR A 270 -8.72 0.31 25.02
CA THR A 270 -7.98 -0.82 25.58
C THR A 270 -7.72 -1.92 24.54
N ASP A 271 -8.70 -2.19 23.67
CA ASP A 271 -8.55 -3.19 22.61
C ASP A 271 -7.51 -2.73 21.58
N ILE A 272 -7.47 -1.43 21.27
CA ILE A 272 -6.48 -0.83 20.36
C ILE A 272 -5.06 -0.99 20.94
N ASP A 273 -4.86 -0.65 22.21
CA ASP A 273 -3.56 -0.80 22.89
C ASP A 273 -3.11 -2.27 22.91
N ALA A 274 -4.02 -3.19 23.20
CA ALA A 274 -3.75 -4.63 23.19
C ALA A 274 -3.38 -5.13 21.78
N HIS A 275 -4.05 -4.65 20.74
CA HIS A 275 -3.78 -5.00 19.34
C HIS A 275 -2.38 -4.54 18.90
N ILE A 276 -2.02 -3.28 19.19
CA ILE A 276 -0.69 -2.73 18.87
C ILE A 276 0.39 -3.50 19.64
N ARG A 277 0.15 -3.75 20.94
CA ARG A 277 1.08 -4.52 21.78
C ARG A 277 1.34 -5.91 21.21
N GLU A 278 0.29 -6.67 20.87
CA GLU A 278 0.43 -8.01 20.30
C GLU A 278 1.24 -8.01 19.01
N ALA A 279 1.00 -7.05 18.12
CA ALA A 279 1.75 -6.89 16.88
C ALA A 279 3.24 -6.67 17.16
N VAL A 280 3.57 -5.77 18.11
CA VAL A 280 4.95 -5.49 18.50
C VAL A 280 5.63 -6.69 19.18
N GLU A 281 4.94 -7.37 20.10
CA GLU A 281 5.48 -8.56 20.79
C GLU A 281 5.81 -9.70 19.83
N LYS A 282 5.00 -9.89 18.79
CA LYS A 282 5.19 -11.00 17.82
C LYS A 282 6.15 -10.66 16.68
N LEU A 283 6.01 -9.49 16.06
CA LEU A 283 6.83 -9.10 14.90
C LEU A 283 8.07 -8.31 15.30
N GLY A 284 8.02 -7.55 16.38
CA GLY A 284 9.13 -6.68 16.81
C GLY A 284 10.42 -7.43 17.09
N SER A 285 11.54 -6.76 16.81
CA SER A 285 12.91 -7.20 17.10
C SER A 285 13.79 -5.98 17.29
N SER A 286 14.76 -6.07 18.23
CA SER A 286 15.77 -5.03 18.41
C SER A 286 16.70 -4.88 17.19
N GLU A 287 16.73 -5.86 16.31
CA GLU A 287 17.46 -5.78 15.05
C GLU A 287 16.74 -4.91 14.02
N GLY A 288 15.41 -4.80 14.09
CA GLY A 288 14.56 -4.09 13.13
C GLY A 288 13.52 -5.01 12.50
N GLY A 289 13.08 -4.67 11.28
CA GLY A 289 12.15 -5.48 10.49
C GLY A 289 10.68 -5.20 10.76
N LEU A 290 10.34 -4.11 11.48
CA LEU A 290 8.95 -3.71 11.74
C LEU A 290 8.79 -2.20 11.64
N TRP A 291 7.79 -1.78 10.89
CA TRP A 291 7.11 -0.50 10.93
C TRP A 291 5.64 -0.75 11.29
N LEU A 292 4.96 0.24 11.84
CA LEU A 292 3.54 0.16 12.13
C LEU A 292 2.80 1.31 11.47
N SER A 293 1.78 1.01 10.72
CA SER A 293 0.89 1.98 10.11
C SER A 293 -0.56 1.78 10.54
N ALA A 294 -1.28 2.88 10.67
CA ALA A 294 -2.72 2.87 10.89
C ALA A 294 -3.38 3.84 9.91
N GLU A 295 -4.51 3.46 9.35
CA GLU A 295 -5.35 4.34 8.54
C GLU A 295 -6.65 4.65 9.27
N VAL A 296 -7.01 5.93 9.31
CA VAL A 296 -8.19 6.44 10.02
C VAL A 296 -9.19 6.99 9.03
N GLY A 297 -10.34 6.31 8.95
CA GLY A 297 -11.50 6.74 8.20
C GLY A 297 -12.46 7.66 8.99
N PRO A 298 -13.50 8.18 8.34
CA PRO A 298 -14.47 9.05 8.98
C PRO A 298 -15.34 8.35 10.04
N ASP A 299 -15.39 7.04 10.03
CA ASP A 299 -16.19 6.21 10.95
C ASP A 299 -15.49 5.96 12.31
N VAL A 300 -14.18 6.23 12.40
CA VAL A 300 -13.41 6.03 13.65
C VAL A 300 -13.74 7.14 14.65
N PRO A 301 -14.20 6.82 15.89
CA PRO A 301 -14.41 7.80 16.94
C PRO A 301 -13.09 8.51 17.34
N LEU A 302 -13.17 9.80 17.69
CA LEU A 302 -11.98 10.59 18.06
C LEU A 302 -11.23 9.99 19.26
N GLU A 303 -11.92 9.37 20.22
CA GLU A 303 -11.29 8.66 21.34
C GLU A 303 -10.41 7.50 20.88
N ASN A 304 -10.83 6.80 19.81
CA ASN A 304 -10.05 5.71 19.22
C ASN A 304 -8.91 6.23 18.36
N VAL A 305 -9.06 7.36 17.67
CA VAL A 305 -7.94 8.04 16.99
C VAL A 305 -6.86 8.42 18.00
N GLU A 306 -7.24 9.02 19.14
CA GLU A 306 -6.32 9.33 20.22
C GLU A 306 -5.64 8.08 20.79
N ALA A 307 -6.40 7.00 21.00
CA ALA A 307 -5.87 5.72 21.49
C ALA A 307 -4.87 5.07 20.52
N ILE A 308 -5.11 5.16 19.22
CA ILE A 308 -4.17 4.70 18.19
C ILE A 308 -2.84 5.45 18.31
N CYS A 309 -2.91 6.79 18.34
CA CYS A 309 -1.70 7.62 18.47
C CYS A 309 -0.93 7.30 19.75
N GLN A 310 -1.62 7.29 20.90
CA GLN A 310 -1.01 6.98 22.21
C GLN A 310 -0.41 5.56 22.25
N GLY A 311 -1.10 4.57 21.69
CA GLY A 311 -0.62 3.19 21.61
C GLY A 311 0.66 3.08 20.76
N LEU A 312 0.66 3.69 19.59
CA LEU A 312 1.83 3.70 18.70
C LEU A 312 3.03 4.39 19.36
N GLU A 313 2.84 5.56 19.99
CA GLU A 313 3.89 6.27 20.72
C GLU A 313 4.43 5.48 21.92
N ARG A 314 3.55 4.76 22.63
CA ARG A 314 3.93 3.91 23.76
C ARG A 314 4.77 2.73 23.33
N TRP A 315 4.30 1.97 22.34
CA TRP A 315 4.89 0.69 21.95
C TRP A 315 6.07 0.80 21.00
N ARG A 316 6.30 1.96 20.35
CA ARG A 316 7.46 2.15 19.47
C ARG A 316 8.82 1.95 20.14
N GLY A 317 8.89 2.07 21.47
CA GLY A 317 10.11 1.88 22.26
C GLY A 317 10.18 0.52 22.98
N TYR A 318 9.42 -0.48 22.54
CA TYR A 318 9.19 -1.76 23.23
C TYR A 318 10.45 -2.44 23.78
N TRP A 319 11.55 -2.47 23.02
CA TRP A 319 12.80 -3.11 23.45
C TRP A 319 13.75 -2.23 24.30
N ARG A 320 13.31 -1.06 24.70
CA ARG A 320 14.08 -0.14 25.57
C ARG A 320 13.69 -0.23 27.05
N GLY A 321 12.67 -1.04 27.37
CA GLY A 321 12.17 -1.22 28.73
C GLY A 321 12.95 -2.24 29.56
#